data_1ac00286d33b59bdd31fb3368325587b
#
_entry.id   1ac00286d33b59bdd31fb3368325587b
#
_cell.length_a   1.000
_cell.length_b   1.000
_cell.length_c   1.000
_cell.angle_alpha   90.00
_cell.angle_beta   90.00
_cell.angle_gamma   90.00
#
_symmetry.space_group_name_H-M   'P 1'
#
loop_
_entity.id
_entity.type
_entity.pdbx_description
1 polymer ?
#
loop_
_entity_poly.entity_id
_entity_poly.type
_entity_poly.pdbx_seq_one_letter_code
_entity_poly.pdbx_strand_id
1 'polypeptide(L)'
;TPRATIVVAKFVAIIVWAFTTILFVFAFGLLVGYLVDIPGWSMELLRTSFVNVLGAAVMTIALLPFVALLAGIGRGYLSPIGWMILMVALAQIASFMGWGDWFPWAVPAVFVGAHRDQLGLHSYVVVIVASLLGLAATFWWWRNADQTR
;
A
#
# COMPACT_ATOMS: atom_id res chain seq x y z
N THR A 1 -4.24 -26.48 -13.54
CA THR A 1 -4.75 -25.49 -12.54
C THR A 1 -5.16 -24.23 -13.31
N PRO A 2 -6.38 -23.71 -13.13
CA PRO A 2 -6.78 -22.50 -13.82
C PRO A 2 -5.87 -21.33 -13.46
N ARG A 3 -5.45 -20.55 -14.45
CA ARG A 3 -4.51 -19.41 -14.29
C ARG A 3 -4.97 -18.42 -13.21
N ALA A 4 -6.28 -18.23 -13.09
CA ALA A 4 -6.86 -17.38 -12.05
C ALA A 4 -6.53 -17.85 -10.64
N THR A 5 -6.49 -19.15 -10.37
CA THR A 5 -6.15 -19.70 -9.04
C THR A 5 -4.71 -19.36 -8.64
N ILE A 6 -3.78 -19.37 -9.61
CA ILE A 6 -2.37 -19.01 -9.36
C ILE A 6 -2.27 -17.53 -9.00
N VAL A 7 -3.00 -16.66 -9.70
CA VAL A 7 -3.00 -15.22 -9.40
C VAL A 7 -3.57 -14.96 -8.01
N VAL A 8 -4.71 -15.59 -7.68
CA VAL A 8 -5.33 -15.45 -6.34
C VAL A 8 -4.38 -15.94 -5.24
N ALA A 9 -3.73 -17.09 -5.42
CA ALA A 9 -2.77 -17.61 -4.43
C ALA A 9 -1.60 -16.64 -4.21
N LYS A 10 -1.07 -16.02 -5.27
CA LYS A 10 -0.02 -15.00 -5.18
C LYS A 10 -0.51 -13.76 -4.43
N PHE A 11 -1.73 -13.28 -4.70
CA PHE A 11 -2.30 -12.15 -3.96
C PHE A 11 -2.47 -12.46 -2.48
N VAL A 12 -2.99 -13.63 -2.14
CA VAL A 12 -3.11 -14.06 -0.73
C VAL A 12 -1.76 -14.07 -0.05
N ALA A 13 -0.73 -14.64 -0.67
CA ALA A 13 0.62 -14.66 -0.12
C ALA A 13 1.19 -13.25 0.09
N ILE A 14 0.99 -12.34 -0.88
CA ILE A 14 1.44 -10.94 -0.78
C ILE A 14 0.71 -10.22 0.36
N ILE A 15 -0.61 -10.41 0.49
CA ILE A 15 -1.41 -9.80 1.56
C ILE A 15 -0.93 -10.28 2.93
N VAL A 16 -0.77 -11.58 3.11
CA VAL A 16 -0.28 -12.16 4.38
C VAL A 16 1.10 -11.61 4.71
N TRP A 17 2.01 -11.60 3.73
CA TRP A 17 3.35 -11.04 3.91
C TRP A 17 3.33 -9.56 4.27
N ALA A 18 2.53 -8.76 3.58
CA ALA A 18 2.40 -7.32 3.84
C ALA A 18 1.87 -7.06 5.25
N PHE A 19 0.80 -7.74 5.66
CA PHE A 19 0.27 -7.62 7.02
C PHE A 19 1.29 -8.02 8.08
N THR A 20 1.97 -9.15 7.90
CA THR A 20 3.01 -9.61 8.83
C THR A 20 4.12 -8.58 8.97
N THR A 21 4.59 -8.02 7.85
CA THR A 21 5.63 -6.98 7.85
C THR A 21 5.17 -5.71 8.56
N ILE A 22 3.95 -5.25 8.30
CA ILE A 22 3.41 -4.04 8.94
C ILE A 22 3.27 -4.23 10.45
N LEU A 23 2.75 -5.37 10.90
CA LEU A 23 2.62 -5.68 12.32
C LEU A 23 4.00 -5.79 12.99
N PHE A 24 4.97 -6.40 12.32
CA PHE A 24 6.33 -6.50 12.82
C PHE A 24 6.98 -5.10 12.97
N VAL A 25 6.87 -4.25 11.94
CA VAL A 25 7.40 -2.87 11.98
C VAL A 25 6.72 -2.05 13.06
N PHE A 26 5.40 -2.19 13.22
CA PHE A 26 4.65 -1.50 14.28
C PHE A 26 5.13 -1.96 15.67
N ALA A 27 5.21 -3.27 15.92
CA ALA A 27 5.69 -3.81 17.19
C ALA A 27 7.13 -3.42 17.49
N PHE A 28 7.99 -3.44 16.47
CA PHE A 28 9.38 -3.00 16.59
C PHE A 28 9.48 -1.50 16.90
N GLY A 29 8.64 -0.68 16.24
CA GLY A 29 8.55 0.77 16.54
C GLY A 29 8.11 1.04 17.96
N LEU A 30 7.16 0.28 18.50
CA LEU A 30 6.76 0.37 19.91
C LEU A 30 7.90 -0.02 20.86
N LEU A 31 8.62 -1.10 20.54
CA LEU A 31 9.78 -1.54 21.34
C LEU A 31 10.85 -0.46 21.38
N VAL A 32 11.22 0.12 20.24
CA VAL A 32 12.20 1.20 20.16
C VAL A 32 11.71 2.43 20.94
N GLY A 33 10.45 2.82 20.76
CA GLY A 33 9.85 3.94 21.47
C GLY A 33 9.89 3.76 22.99
N TYR A 34 9.67 2.53 23.48
CA TYR A 34 9.80 2.19 24.88
C TYR A 34 11.26 2.27 25.38
N LEU A 35 12.22 1.76 24.60
CA LEU A 35 13.64 1.77 24.97
C LEU A 35 14.26 3.17 24.99
N VAL A 36 13.74 4.09 24.16
CA VAL A 36 14.22 5.50 24.10
C VAL A 36 13.46 6.39 25.09
N ASP A 37 12.54 5.81 25.87
CA ASP A 37 11.74 6.52 26.87
C ASP A 37 10.98 7.72 26.31
N ILE A 38 10.29 7.51 25.16
CA ILE A 38 9.49 8.57 24.54
C ILE A 38 8.33 8.92 25.49
N PRO A 39 8.18 10.21 25.91
CA PRO A 39 7.12 10.59 26.81
C PRO A 39 5.73 10.52 26.14
N GLY A 40 4.68 10.28 26.96
CA GLY A 40 3.31 10.34 26.49
C GLY A 40 2.66 9.00 26.15
N TRP A 41 3.22 7.88 26.61
CA TRP A 41 2.59 6.56 26.46
C TRP A 41 1.23 6.52 27.13
N SER A 42 0.19 6.21 26.35
CA SER A 42 -1.14 5.92 26.86
C SER A 42 -1.78 4.78 26.05
N MET A 43 -2.67 4.02 26.70
CA MET A 43 -3.39 2.94 26.02
C MET A 43 -4.27 3.48 24.88
N GLU A 44 -4.80 4.67 25.02
CA GLU A 44 -5.60 5.35 24.00
C GLU A 44 -4.76 5.71 22.78
N LEU A 45 -3.55 6.24 22.99
CA LEU A 45 -2.59 6.55 21.91
C LEU A 45 -2.19 5.28 21.16
N LEU A 46 -1.88 4.19 21.87
CA LEU A 46 -1.53 2.90 21.28
C LEU A 46 -2.67 2.36 20.42
N ARG A 47 -3.91 2.37 20.94
CA ARG A 47 -5.09 1.91 20.21
C ARG A 47 -5.33 2.76 18.95
N THR A 48 -5.27 4.07 19.08
CA THR A 48 -5.46 4.99 17.94
C THR A 48 -4.40 4.79 16.88
N SER A 49 -3.12 4.70 17.28
CA SER A 49 -2.01 4.45 16.38
C SER A 49 -2.14 3.10 15.66
N PHE A 50 -2.54 2.05 16.38
CA PHE A 50 -2.77 0.74 15.79
C PHE A 50 -3.87 0.76 14.73
N VAL A 51 -5.02 1.38 15.02
CA VAL A 51 -6.13 1.53 14.06
C VAL A 51 -5.69 2.34 12.84
N ASN A 52 -4.92 3.42 13.04
CA ASN A 52 -4.40 4.23 11.94
C ASN A 52 -3.44 3.44 11.05
N VAL A 53 -2.52 2.68 11.65
CA VAL A 53 -1.59 1.82 10.90
C VAL A 53 -2.34 0.74 10.12
N LEU A 54 -3.37 0.11 10.71
CA LEU A 54 -4.20 -0.86 9.99
C LEU A 54 -4.97 -0.22 8.83
N GLY A 55 -5.52 0.97 9.02
CA GLY A 55 -6.20 1.71 7.94
C GLY A 55 -5.26 2.01 6.77
N ALA A 56 -4.06 2.53 7.06
CA ALA A 56 -3.05 2.77 6.03
C ALA A 56 -2.57 1.48 5.36
N ALA A 57 -2.44 0.39 6.14
CA ALA A 57 -2.09 -0.93 5.62
C ALA A 57 -3.10 -1.42 4.58
N VAL A 58 -4.39 -1.33 4.89
CA VAL A 58 -5.46 -1.73 3.96
C VAL A 58 -5.40 -0.91 2.67
N MET A 59 -5.22 0.41 2.76
CA MET A 59 -5.09 1.29 1.59
C MET A 59 -3.84 0.95 0.76
N THR A 60 -2.70 0.71 1.41
CA THR A 60 -1.46 0.34 0.74
C THR A 60 -1.58 -1.01 0.03
N ILE A 61 -2.17 -2.00 0.70
CA ILE A 61 -2.42 -3.33 0.12
C ILE A 61 -3.38 -3.24 -1.06
N ALA A 62 -4.37 -2.37 -1.02
CA ALA A 62 -5.30 -2.14 -2.12
C ALA A 62 -4.60 -1.63 -3.39
N LEU A 63 -3.45 -0.97 -3.29
CA LEU A 63 -2.66 -0.48 -4.43
C LEU A 63 -1.64 -1.49 -4.97
N LEU A 64 -1.41 -2.62 -4.29
CA LEU A 64 -0.47 -3.67 -4.72
C LEU A 64 -0.77 -4.30 -6.10
N PRO A 65 -2.02 -4.34 -6.61
CA PRO A 65 -2.29 -4.88 -7.93
C PRO A 65 -1.47 -4.23 -9.06
N PHE A 66 -1.12 -2.95 -8.94
CA PHE A 66 -0.22 -2.30 -9.92
C PHE A 66 1.17 -2.90 -9.91
N VAL A 67 1.70 -3.23 -8.73
CA VAL A 67 3.01 -3.89 -8.57
C VAL A 67 2.97 -5.28 -9.18
N ALA A 68 1.87 -6.02 -8.95
CA ALA A 68 1.67 -7.35 -9.52
C ALA A 68 1.55 -7.31 -11.06
N LEU A 69 0.86 -6.31 -11.61
CA LEU A 69 0.76 -6.08 -13.05
C LEU A 69 2.14 -5.86 -13.66
N LEU A 70 2.95 -4.96 -13.09
CA LEU A 70 4.26 -4.61 -13.60
C LEU A 70 5.28 -5.76 -13.46
N ALA A 71 5.16 -6.55 -12.40
CA ALA A 71 5.94 -7.78 -12.25
C ALA A 71 5.59 -8.80 -13.35
N GLY A 72 4.32 -8.86 -13.76
CA GLY A 72 3.85 -9.71 -14.87
C GLY A 72 4.33 -9.22 -16.23
N ILE A 73 4.28 -7.91 -16.49
CA ILE A 73 4.69 -7.30 -17.77
C ILE A 73 6.21 -7.31 -17.91
N GLY A 74 6.93 -6.88 -16.87
CA GLY A 74 8.37 -6.64 -16.92
C GLY A 74 9.23 -7.91 -16.83
N ARG A 75 8.62 -9.09 -16.66
CA ARG A 75 9.31 -10.39 -16.53
C ARG A 75 10.50 -10.40 -15.54
N GLY A 76 10.45 -9.55 -14.51
CA GLY A 76 11.52 -9.45 -13.53
C GLY A 76 11.22 -8.44 -12.41
N TYR A 77 12.18 -8.30 -11.49
CA TYR A 77 12.04 -7.44 -10.30
C TYR A 77 12.28 -5.95 -10.57
N LEU A 78 12.96 -5.60 -11.66
CA LEU A 78 13.37 -4.21 -11.94
C LEU A 78 12.15 -3.30 -12.19
N SER A 79 11.19 -3.78 -12.97
CA SER A 79 9.99 -3.01 -13.32
C SER A 79 9.12 -2.66 -12.09
N PRO A 80 8.73 -3.62 -11.22
CA PRO A 80 7.95 -3.30 -10.03
C PRO A 80 8.75 -2.47 -9.02
N ILE A 81 10.06 -2.69 -8.85
CA ILE A 81 10.90 -1.89 -7.95
C ILE A 81 10.98 -0.45 -8.46
N GLY A 82 11.27 -0.25 -9.74
CA GLY A 82 11.32 1.10 -10.35
C GLY A 82 9.98 1.84 -10.21
N TRP A 83 8.86 1.13 -10.39
CA TRP A 83 7.54 1.69 -10.16
C TRP A 83 7.32 2.12 -8.71
N MET A 84 7.67 1.26 -7.74
CA MET A 84 7.49 1.60 -6.33
C MET A 84 8.32 2.82 -5.94
N ILE A 85 9.58 2.90 -6.36
CA ILE A 85 10.45 4.07 -6.10
C ILE A 85 9.83 5.32 -6.71
N LEU A 86 9.38 5.25 -7.97
CA LEU A 86 8.72 6.37 -8.65
C LEU A 86 7.45 6.81 -7.91
N MET A 87 6.58 5.87 -7.51
CA MET A 87 5.34 6.22 -6.82
C MET A 87 5.61 6.82 -5.44
N VAL A 88 6.61 6.34 -4.71
CA VAL A 88 7.01 6.94 -3.42
C VAL A 88 7.53 8.36 -3.63
N ALA A 89 8.39 8.59 -4.63
CA ALA A 89 8.89 9.93 -4.93
C ALA A 89 7.76 10.88 -5.34
N LEU A 90 6.86 10.44 -6.22
CA LEU A 90 5.70 11.24 -6.63
C LEU A 90 4.73 11.51 -5.47
N ALA A 91 4.54 10.54 -4.57
CA ALA A 91 3.72 10.72 -3.37
C ALA A 91 4.29 11.79 -2.44
N GLN A 92 5.61 11.83 -2.26
CA GLN A 92 6.27 12.88 -1.49
C GLN A 92 6.10 14.26 -2.14
N ILE A 93 6.31 14.35 -3.46
CA ILE A 93 6.13 15.61 -4.20
C ILE A 93 4.66 16.07 -4.11
N ALA A 94 3.69 15.18 -4.36
CA ALA A 94 2.27 15.50 -4.30
C ALA A 94 1.86 15.97 -2.89
N SER A 95 2.36 15.32 -1.84
CA SER A 95 2.10 15.72 -0.46
C SER A 95 2.71 17.08 -0.14
N PHE A 96 3.93 17.35 -0.60
CA PHE A 96 4.60 18.64 -0.41
C PHE A 96 3.89 19.78 -1.15
N MET A 97 3.33 19.52 -2.32
CA MET A 97 2.57 20.48 -3.11
C MET A 97 1.12 20.70 -2.61
N GLY A 98 0.68 19.97 -1.58
CA GLY A 98 -0.67 20.03 -1.06
C GLY A 98 -1.71 19.21 -1.86
N TRP A 99 -1.26 18.29 -2.72
CA TRP A 99 -2.13 17.42 -3.54
C TRP A 99 -2.10 15.94 -3.05
N GLY A 100 -1.58 15.71 -1.84
CA GLY A 100 -1.46 14.37 -1.29
C GLY A 100 -2.79 13.65 -1.11
N ASP A 101 -3.88 14.37 -0.90
CA ASP A 101 -5.24 13.88 -0.76
C ASP A 101 -5.87 13.39 -2.09
N TRP A 102 -5.34 13.84 -3.24
CA TRP A 102 -5.76 13.43 -4.59
C TRP A 102 -4.88 12.35 -5.21
N PHE A 103 -3.70 12.10 -4.64
CA PHE A 103 -2.77 11.13 -5.20
C PHE A 103 -2.87 9.79 -4.46
N PRO A 104 -3.34 8.68 -5.09
CA PRO A 104 -3.67 7.43 -4.43
C PRO A 104 -2.55 6.87 -3.55
N TRP A 105 -1.29 6.98 -4.01
CA TRP A 105 -0.12 6.47 -3.28
C TRP A 105 0.33 7.36 -2.13
N ALA A 106 -0.13 8.63 -2.08
CA ALA A 106 0.14 9.52 -0.95
C ALA A 106 -0.91 9.37 0.16
N VAL A 107 -2.16 9.04 -0.18
CA VAL A 107 -3.28 8.95 0.77
C VAL A 107 -2.97 8.09 2.01
N PRO A 108 -2.37 6.87 1.92
CA PRO A 108 -2.04 6.07 3.09
C PRO A 108 -1.07 6.78 4.06
N ALA A 109 -0.10 7.54 3.53
CA ALA A 109 0.86 8.29 4.33
C ALA A 109 0.21 9.51 4.98
N VAL A 110 -0.63 10.24 4.25
CA VAL A 110 -1.41 11.39 4.79
C VAL A 110 -2.37 10.90 5.88
N PHE A 111 -2.95 9.71 5.73
CA PHE A 111 -3.89 9.13 6.69
C PHE A 111 -3.28 8.89 8.08
N VAL A 112 -2.02 8.48 8.17
CA VAL A 112 -1.30 8.31 9.45
C VAL A 112 -0.53 9.55 9.87
N GLY A 113 -0.36 10.52 8.98
CA GLY A 113 0.41 11.75 9.20
C GLY A 113 -0.36 12.84 9.92
N ALA A 114 0.32 13.97 10.14
CA ALA A 114 -0.23 15.15 10.81
C ALA A 114 -1.32 15.88 9.99
N HIS A 115 -1.43 15.60 8.69
CA HIS A 115 -2.34 16.26 7.76
C HIS A 115 -3.58 15.43 7.41
N ARG A 116 -3.98 14.54 8.32
CA ARG A 116 -5.15 13.67 8.12
C ARG A 116 -6.47 14.44 7.93
N ASP A 117 -6.56 15.63 8.46
CA ASP A 117 -7.67 16.57 8.31
C ASP A 117 -7.89 17.03 6.85
N GLN A 118 -6.87 16.92 6.00
CA GLN A 118 -6.98 17.20 4.56
C GLN A 118 -7.71 16.10 3.79
N LEU A 119 -7.84 14.89 4.36
CA LEU A 119 -8.48 13.76 3.68
C LEU A 119 -10.01 13.93 3.67
N GLY A 120 -10.56 14.01 2.47
CA GLY A 120 -12.00 13.99 2.21
C GLY A 120 -12.46 12.64 1.67
N LEU A 121 -13.77 12.54 1.38
CA LEU A 121 -14.34 11.35 0.75
C LEU A 121 -13.66 11.02 -0.60
N HIS A 122 -13.27 12.05 -1.36
CA HIS A 122 -12.58 11.93 -2.64
C HIS A 122 -11.27 11.14 -2.52
N SER A 123 -10.52 11.31 -1.43
CA SER A 123 -9.25 10.62 -1.21
C SER A 123 -9.43 9.10 -1.13
N TYR A 124 -10.47 8.65 -0.43
CA TYR A 124 -10.80 7.21 -0.37
C TYR A 124 -11.31 6.69 -1.71
N VAL A 125 -12.12 7.49 -2.42
CA VAL A 125 -12.61 7.14 -3.76
C VAL A 125 -11.47 6.97 -4.74
N VAL A 126 -10.48 7.87 -4.73
CA VAL A 126 -9.30 7.79 -5.62
C VAL A 126 -8.50 6.51 -5.36
N VAL A 127 -8.30 6.12 -4.10
CA VAL A 127 -7.64 4.86 -3.74
C VAL A 127 -8.45 3.64 -4.24
N ILE A 128 -9.77 3.64 -4.03
CA ILE A 128 -10.65 2.54 -4.47
C ILE A 128 -10.63 2.42 -5.99
N VAL A 129 -10.79 3.52 -6.72
CA VAL A 129 -10.76 3.53 -8.18
C VAL A 129 -9.41 3.04 -8.70
N ALA A 130 -8.31 3.54 -8.16
CA ALA A 130 -6.97 3.06 -8.52
C ALA A 130 -6.84 1.55 -8.25
N SER A 131 -7.26 1.07 -7.08
CA SER A 131 -7.23 -0.35 -6.72
C SER A 131 -8.00 -1.22 -7.73
N LEU A 132 -9.23 -0.82 -8.08
CA LEU A 132 -10.07 -1.55 -9.03
C LEU A 132 -9.46 -1.56 -10.43
N LEU A 133 -8.88 -0.44 -10.88
CA LEU A 133 -8.17 -0.36 -12.16
C LEU A 133 -6.94 -1.28 -12.18
N GLY A 134 -6.16 -1.28 -11.11
CA GLY A 134 -5.00 -2.17 -10.96
C GLY A 134 -5.38 -3.64 -10.98
N LEU A 135 -6.45 -4.02 -10.26
CA LEU A 135 -6.99 -5.38 -10.28
C LEU A 135 -7.48 -5.78 -11.68
N ALA A 136 -8.31 -4.95 -12.29
CA ALA A 136 -8.86 -5.21 -13.62
C ALA A 136 -7.75 -5.38 -14.66
N ALA A 137 -6.75 -4.48 -14.64
CA ALA A 137 -5.59 -4.54 -15.53
C ALA A 137 -4.74 -5.81 -15.30
N THR A 138 -4.51 -6.19 -14.03
CA THR A 138 -3.78 -7.41 -13.69
C THR A 138 -4.50 -8.65 -14.21
N PHE A 139 -5.80 -8.80 -13.92
CA PHE A 139 -6.57 -9.95 -14.40
C PHE A 139 -6.68 -9.99 -15.91
N TRP A 140 -6.89 -8.83 -16.56
CA TRP A 140 -6.94 -8.74 -18.02
C TRP A 140 -5.61 -9.17 -18.65
N TRP A 141 -4.49 -8.69 -18.13
CA TRP A 141 -3.16 -9.09 -18.58
C TRP A 141 -2.95 -10.59 -18.46
N TRP A 142 -3.25 -11.18 -17.30
CA TRP A 142 -3.06 -12.62 -17.09
C TRP A 142 -3.96 -13.51 -17.95
N ARG A 143 -5.10 -12.98 -18.39
CA ARG A 143 -6.00 -13.71 -19.31
C ARG A 143 -5.54 -13.66 -20.75
N ASN A 144 -5.00 -12.53 -21.21
CA ASN A 144 -4.73 -12.26 -22.61
C ASN A 144 -3.24 -12.31 -23.00
N ALA A 145 -2.30 -12.22 -22.04
CA ALA A 145 -0.90 -12.32 -22.34
C ALA A 145 -0.51 -13.76 -22.67
N ASP A 146 0.04 -13.97 -23.89
CA ASP A 146 0.68 -15.21 -24.27
C ASP A 146 1.94 -15.41 -23.43
N GLN A 147 1.86 -16.33 -22.48
CA GLN A 147 2.97 -16.68 -21.58
C GLN A 147 3.82 -17.84 -22.15
N THR A 148 3.67 -18.10 -23.44
CA THR A 148 4.49 -19.08 -24.16
C THR A 148 5.85 -18.46 -24.52
N ARG A 149 6.77 -18.45 -23.56
CA ARG A 149 8.23 -18.59 -23.79
C ARG A 149 8.91 -18.87 -22.49
#